data_4d0d1d7f67d00d78e9cac41c11748e56
#
_entry.id   4d0d1d7f67d00d78e9cac41c11748e56
#
_cell.length_a   1.000
_cell.length_b   1.000
_cell.length_c   1.000
_cell.angle_alpha   90.00
_cell.angle_beta   90.00
_cell.angle_gamma   90.00
#
_symmetry.space_group_name_H-M   'P 1'
#
loop_
_entity.id
_entity.type
_entity.pdbx_description
1 polymer ?
#
loop_
_entity_poly.entity_id
_entity_poly.type
_entity_poly.pdbx_seq_one_letter_code
_entity_poly.pdbx_strand_id
1 'polypeptide(L)'
;MIPSFNDPNQSARIIDVSMAVDKLDCDQPHAPQVLVIKDNLRWFELYSKSNGFRNQDVLNIIKPMQATVDDFYKRSVEKQGSKGYCELKKNIMATQARAASDAVLGRF
;
A
#
# COMPACT_ATOMS: atom_id res chain seq x y z
N MET A 1 -29.80 -2.49 12.61
CA MET A 1 -28.53 -1.83 12.89
C MET A 1 -27.60 -1.94 11.68
N ILE A 2 -26.96 -0.87 11.36
CA ILE A 2 -26.03 -0.88 10.27
C ILE A 2 -24.74 -1.56 10.71
N PRO A 3 -24.28 -2.55 9.97
CA PRO A 3 -23.01 -3.15 10.29
C PRO A 3 -21.91 -2.12 10.21
N SER A 4 -20.99 -2.23 11.10
CA SER A 4 -19.80 -1.40 11.06
C SER A 4 -19.08 -1.59 9.73
N PHE A 5 -18.61 -0.49 9.16
CA PHE A 5 -17.76 -0.56 7.99
C PHE A 5 -16.30 -0.79 8.37
N ASN A 6 -16.02 -0.79 9.66
CA ASN A 6 -14.69 -1.09 10.15
C ASN A 6 -14.45 -2.59 10.10
N ASP A 7 -13.62 -3.01 9.18
CA ASP A 7 -13.21 -4.39 9.05
C ASP A 7 -11.82 -4.54 9.69
N PRO A 8 -11.71 -5.30 10.79
CA PRO A 8 -10.41 -5.45 11.46
C PRO A 8 -9.30 -5.97 10.54
N ASN A 9 -9.62 -6.83 9.58
CA ASN A 9 -8.63 -7.37 8.66
C ASN A 9 -8.15 -6.30 7.68
N GLN A 10 -9.07 -5.49 7.15
CA GLN A 10 -8.70 -4.35 6.30
C GLN A 10 -7.84 -3.35 7.07
N SER A 11 -8.28 -3.00 8.28
CA SER A 11 -7.56 -2.03 9.12
C SER A 11 -6.16 -2.51 9.44
N ALA A 12 -6.02 -3.75 9.85
CA ALA A 12 -4.71 -4.33 10.15
C ALA A 12 -3.80 -4.33 8.93
N ARG A 13 -4.35 -4.71 7.78
CA ARG A 13 -3.53 -4.82 6.57
C ARG A 13 -3.09 -3.46 6.04
N ILE A 14 -3.95 -2.44 6.11
CA ILE A 14 -3.54 -1.11 5.65
C ILE A 14 -2.49 -0.50 6.59
N ILE A 15 -2.56 -0.82 7.88
CA ILE A 15 -1.52 -0.42 8.82
C ILE A 15 -0.21 -1.13 8.47
N ASP A 16 -0.26 -2.42 8.13
CA ASP A 16 0.93 -3.17 7.70
C ASP A 16 1.59 -2.54 6.47
N VAL A 17 0.77 -2.09 5.50
CA VAL A 17 1.27 -1.38 4.32
C VAL A 17 1.98 -0.10 4.75
N SER A 18 1.36 0.70 5.61
CA SER A 18 1.95 1.95 6.09
C SER A 18 3.27 1.71 6.83
N MET A 19 3.31 0.69 7.68
CA MET A 19 4.52 0.33 8.41
C MET A 19 5.63 -0.15 7.48
N ALA A 20 5.29 -0.92 6.45
CA ALA A 20 6.27 -1.39 5.48
C ALA A 20 6.88 -0.23 4.70
N VAL A 21 6.08 0.79 4.37
CA VAL A 21 6.59 2.01 3.73
C VAL A 21 7.52 2.76 4.67
N ASP A 22 7.12 2.92 5.94
CA ASP A 22 7.94 3.63 6.93
C ASP A 22 9.27 2.93 7.17
N LYS A 23 9.29 1.61 7.11
CA LYS A 23 10.50 0.81 7.34
C LYS A 23 11.41 0.73 6.14
N LEU A 24 10.96 1.20 4.97
CA LEU A 24 11.78 1.14 3.77
C LEU A 24 13.08 1.90 3.99
N ASP A 25 14.18 1.16 3.92
CA ASP A 25 15.53 1.69 4.09
C ASP A 25 16.20 1.76 2.72
N CYS A 26 16.37 2.97 2.22
CA CYS A 26 16.93 3.18 0.89
C CYS A 26 18.42 2.89 0.80
N ASP A 27 19.08 2.66 1.93
CA ASP A 27 20.48 2.23 1.96
C ASP A 27 20.62 0.70 1.83
N GLN A 28 19.51 -0.04 1.89
CA GLN A 28 19.47 -1.48 1.74
C GLN A 28 18.86 -1.84 0.37
N PRO A 29 18.98 -3.10 -0.08
CA PRO A 29 18.36 -3.51 -1.35
C PRO A 29 16.89 -3.14 -1.40
N HIS A 30 16.47 -2.51 -2.49
CA HIS A 30 15.12 -1.97 -2.61
C HIS A 30 14.09 -3.05 -2.95
N ALA A 31 14.39 -3.90 -3.92
CA ALA A 31 13.41 -4.85 -4.46
C ALA A 31 12.74 -5.74 -3.40
N PRO A 32 13.48 -6.37 -2.47
CA PRO A 32 12.83 -7.21 -1.46
C PRO A 32 11.88 -6.43 -0.55
N GLN A 33 12.24 -5.20 -0.21
CA GLN A 33 11.41 -4.35 0.65
C GLN A 33 10.16 -3.90 -0.08
N VAL A 34 10.30 -3.51 -1.35
CA VAL A 34 9.17 -3.10 -2.17
C VAL A 34 8.23 -4.27 -2.43
N LEU A 35 8.77 -5.48 -2.56
CA LEU A 35 7.96 -6.68 -2.72
C LEU A 35 7.02 -6.90 -1.52
N VAL A 36 7.50 -6.64 -0.31
CA VAL A 36 6.65 -6.74 0.89
C VAL A 36 5.47 -5.78 0.80
N ILE A 37 5.72 -4.55 0.37
CA ILE A 37 4.65 -3.55 0.20
C ILE A 37 3.67 -4.02 -0.88
N LYS A 38 4.21 -4.49 -2.00
CA LYS A 38 3.42 -4.99 -3.13
C LYS A 38 2.51 -6.15 -2.71
N ASP A 39 3.05 -7.11 -1.98
CA ASP A 39 2.30 -8.28 -1.52
C ASP A 39 1.19 -7.90 -0.55
N ASN A 40 1.47 -6.97 0.37
CA ASN A 40 0.46 -6.48 1.31
C ASN A 40 -0.68 -5.76 0.58
N LEU A 41 -0.36 -4.95 -0.43
CA LEU A 41 -1.37 -4.29 -1.24
C LEU A 41 -2.19 -5.29 -2.05
N ARG A 42 -1.54 -6.32 -2.60
CA ARG A 42 -2.24 -7.37 -3.35
C ARG A 42 -3.20 -8.13 -2.46
N TRP A 43 -2.76 -8.48 -1.25
CA TRP A 43 -3.61 -9.15 -0.28
C TRP A 43 -4.83 -8.27 0.05
N PHE A 44 -4.57 -6.98 0.29
CA PHE A 44 -5.62 -6.03 0.62
C PHE A 44 -6.64 -5.91 -0.53
N GLU A 45 -6.15 -5.84 -1.77
CA GLU A 45 -7.01 -5.80 -2.95
C GLU A 45 -7.90 -7.03 -3.04
N LEU A 46 -7.30 -8.22 -2.94
CA LEU A 46 -8.05 -9.47 -3.05
C LEU A 46 -9.07 -9.62 -1.94
N TYR A 47 -8.68 -9.28 -0.73
CA TYR A 47 -9.58 -9.35 0.40
C TYR A 47 -10.75 -8.38 0.24
N SER A 48 -10.47 -7.16 -0.16
CA SER A 48 -11.50 -6.14 -0.35
C SER A 48 -12.47 -6.51 -1.47
N LYS A 49 -11.98 -7.09 -2.56
CA LYS A 49 -12.83 -7.58 -3.65
C LYS A 49 -13.74 -8.71 -3.19
N SER A 50 -13.23 -9.60 -2.35
CA SER A 50 -14.03 -10.73 -1.85
C SER A 50 -15.16 -10.29 -0.92
N ASN A 51 -15.06 -9.11 -0.33
CA ASN A 51 -16.09 -8.56 0.56
C ASN A 51 -17.14 -7.72 -0.17
N GLY A 52 -17.08 -7.66 -1.49
CA GLY A 52 -18.12 -7.10 -2.30
C GLY A 52 -17.98 -5.62 -2.62
N PHE A 53 -19.05 -5.06 -3.13
CA PHE A 53 -19.05 -3.72 -3.73
C PHE A 53 -18.83 -2.56 -2.73
N ARG A 54 -19.02 -2.80 -1.45
CA ARG A 54 -18.85 -1.76 -0.42
C ARG A 54 -17.43 -1.23 -0.33
N ASN A 55 -16.49 -1.95 -0.91
CA ASN A 55 -15.08 -1.56 -0.87
C ASN A 55 -14.61 -0.89 -2.15
N GLN A 56 -15.54 -0.55 -3.06
CA GLN A 56 -15.14 0.02 -4.34
C GLN A 56 -14.39 1.36 -4.17
N ASP A 57 -14.80 2.17 -3.21
CA ASP A 57 -14.13 3.43 -2.91
C ASP A 57 -12.69 3.20 -2.44
N VAL A 58 -12.49 2.23 -1.56
CA VAL A 58 -11.16 1.88 -1.06
C VAL A 58 -10.29 1.33 -2.20
N LEU A 59 -10.86 0.45 -3.02
CA LEU A 59 -10.15 -0.10 -4.17
C LEU A 59 -9.70 1.00 -5.13
N ASN A 60 -10.54 2.00 -5.34
CA ASN A 60 -10.19 3.13 -6.20
C ASN A 60 -9.08 3.99 -5.60
N ILE A 61 -9.05 4.13 -4.27
CA ILE A 61 -8.04 4.93 -3.58
C ILE A 61 -6.67 4.25 -3.59
N ILE A 62 -6.62 2.91 -3.52
CA ILE A 62 -5.33 2.22 -3.52
C ILE A 62 -4.72 2.05 -4.92
N LYS A 63 -5.50 2.25 -5.98
CA LYS A 63 -4.99 2.08 -7.36
C LYS A 63 -3.73 2.90 -7.66
N PRO A 64 -3.69 4.20 -7.32
CA PRO A 64 -2.46 4.98 -7.56
C PRO A 64 -1.26 4.42 -6.83
N MET A 65 -1.45 3.95 -5.61
CA MET A 65 -0.35 3.35 -4.85
C MET A 65 0.11 2.04 -5.47
N GLN A 66 -0.83 1.22 -5.93
CA GLN A 66 -0.48 -0.02 -6.63
C GLN A 66 0.37 0.27 -7.87
N ALA A 67 0.00 1.27 -8.64
CA ALA A 67 0.76 1.67 -9.82
C ALA A 67 2.17 2.13 -9.44
N THR A 68 2.30 2.94 -8.40
CA THR A 68 3.60 3.41 -7.90
C THR A 68 4.47 2.24 -7.44
N VAL A 69 3.90 1.34 -6.65
CA VAL A 69 4.62 0.19 -6.10
C VAL A 69 5.05 -0.77 -7.21
N ASP A 70 4.16 -1.05 -8.17
CA ASP A 70 4.46 -1.94 -9.28
C ASP A 70 5.61 -1.39 -10.13
N ASP A 71 5.58 -0.10 -10.45
CA ASP A 71 6.63 0.55 -11.22
C ASP A 71 7.96 0.54 -10.45
N PHE A 72 7.91 0.89 -9.18
CA PHE A 72 9.10 0.91 -8.32
C PHE A 72 9.72 -0.49 -8.23
N TYR A 73 8.90 -1.51 -8.01
CA TYR A 73 9.37 -2.88 -7.92
C TYR A 73 10.02 -3.31 -9.23
N LYS A 74 9.35 -3.09 -10.35
CA LYS A 74 9.84 -3.47 -11.66
C LYS A 74 11.20 -2.85 -11.94
N ARG A 75 11.33 -1.55 -11.69
CA ARG A 75 12.60 -0.83 -11.90
C ARG A 75 13.69 -1.33 -10.97
N SER A 76 13.35 -1.60 -9.70
CA SER A 76 14.31 -2.08 -8.71
C SER A 76 14.84 -3.48 -9.02
N VAL A 77 14.02 -4.33 -9.63
CA VAL A 77 14.43 -5.67 -10.06
C VAL A 77 15.36 -5.57 -11.27
N GLU A 78 15.05 -4.70 -12.21
CA GLU A 78 15.89 -4.51 -13.41
C GLU A 78 17.24 -3.91 -13.05
N LYS A 79 17.23 -2.83 -12.28
CA LYS A 79 18.45 -2.15 -11.81
C LYS A 79 18.07 -1.25 -10.64
N GLN A 80 18.68 -1.47 -9.50
CA GLN A 80 18.41 -0.64 -8.34
C GLN A 80 18.78 0.82 -8.61
N GLY A 81 17.82 1.71 -8.35
CA GLY A 81 18.03 3.14 -8.51
C GLY A 81 18.83 3.75 -7.37
N SER A 82 19.04 5.05 -7.46
CA SER A 82 19.74 5.82 -6.44
C SER A 82 18.96 5.90 -5.14
N LYS A 83 19.63 6.28 -4.07
CA LYS A 83 18.98 6.56 -2.78
C LYS A 83 17.94 7.66 -2.93
N GLY A 84 18.25 8.72 -3.68
CA GLY A 84 17.31 9.83 -3.91
C GLY A 84 16.05 9.37 -4.62
N TYR A 85 16.18 8.50 -5.63
CA TYR A 85 15.02 7.92 -6.31
C TYR A 85 14.16 7.10 -5.35
N CYS A 86 14.80 6.27 -4.54
CA CYS A 86 14.11 5.47 -3.53
C CYS A 86 13.36 6.36 -2.53
N GLU A 87 14.00 7.40 -2.04
CA GLU A 87 13.38 8.32 -1.08
C GLU A 87 12.22 9.08 -1.70
N LEU A 88 12.32 9.46 -2.96
CA LEU A 88 11.20 10.07 -3.68
C LEU A 88 10.00 9.11 -3.74
N LYS A 89 10.24 7.86 -4.12
CA LYS A 89 9.18 6.85 -4.17
C LYS A 89 8.60 6.56 -2.80
N LYS A 90 9.45 6.50 -1.79
CA LYS A 90 9.00 6.31 -0.40
C LYS A 90 8.05 7.43 0.02
N ASN A 91 8.38 8.68 -0.29
CA ASN A 91 7.53 9.82 0.05
C ASN A 91 6.18 9.77 -0.67
N ILE A 92 6.18 9.38 -1.95
CA ILE A 92 4.95 9.22 -2.72
C ILE A 92 4.10 8.12 -2.11
N MET A 93 4.68 6.97 -1.82
CA MET A 93 3.98 5.84 -1.21
C MET A 93 3.43 6.19 0.18
N ALA A 94 4.17 6.98 0.97
CA ALA A 94 3.72 7.40 2.29
C ALA A 94 2.46 8.25 2.20
N THR A 95 2.40 9.18 1.24
CA THR A 95 1.21 10.01 1.00
C THR A 95 0.03 9.15 0.55
N GLN A 96 0.29 8.20 -0.36
CA GLN A 96 -0.75 7.30 -0.87
C GLN A 96 -1.27 6.35 0.21
N ALA A 97 -0.36 5.85 1.06
CA ALA A 97 -0.74 4.98 2.18
C ALA A 97 -1.58 5.74 3.20
N ARG A 98 -1.27 7.02 3.44
CA ARG A 98 -2.07 7.84 4.33
C ARG A 98 -3.48 8.03 3.79
N ALA A 99 -3.62 8.31 2.50
CA ALA A 99 -4.93 8.46 1.87
C ALA A 99 -5.74 7.16 2.00
N ALA A 100 -5.11 6.02 1.77
CA ALA A 100 -5.76 4.72 1.91
C ALA A 100 -6.13 4.44 3.36
N SER A 101 -5.25 4.75 4.31
CA SER A 101 -5.52 4.57 5.74
C SER A 101 -6.70 5.41 6.18
N ASP A 102 -6.75 6.68 5.76
CA ASP A 102 -7.85 7.56 6.10
C ASP A 102 -9.18 7.01 5.57
N ALA A 103 -9.17 6.49 4.35
CA ALA A 103 -10.37 5.90 3.76
C ALA A 103 -10.84 4.66 4.50
N VAL A 104 -9.92 3.81 4.92
CA VAL A 104 -10.25 2.56 5.62
C VAL A 104 -10.58 2.80 7.08
N LEU A 105 -9.74 3.57 7.78
CA LEU A 105 -9.88 3.76 9.22
C LEU A 105 -10.95 4.80 9.57
N GLY A 106 -11.31 5.66 8.63
CA GLY A 106 -12.35 6.66 8.81
C GLY A 106 -13.75 6.18 8.52
N ARG A 107 -13.97 4.87 8.39
CA ARG A 107 -15.26 4.32 7.96
C ARG A 107 -16.22 4.02 9.10
N PHE A 108 -15.99 4.50 10.27
CA PHE A 108 -16.90 4.30 11.38
C PHE A 108 -17.40 5.56 12.01
#